data_2e31d2c4cb737a37d3becbb3a0cba428
#
_entry.id   2e31d2c4cb737a37d3becbb3a0cba428
#
_cell.length_a   1.000
_cell.length_b   1.000
_cell.length_c   1.000
_cell.angle_alpha   90.00
_cell.angle_beta   90.00
_cell.angle_gamma   90.00
#
_symmetry.space_group_name_H-M   'P 1'
#
loop_
_entity.id
_entity.type
_entity.pdbx_description
1 polymer ?
#
loop_
_entity_poly.entity_id
_entity_poly.type
_entity_poly.pdbx_seq_one_letter_code
_entity_poly.pdbx_strand_id
1 'polypeptide(L)'
;MSRKAYSQQERTALKKRLHEIGLDIYLKQGIQNVKLPEILQLAVISKPFFYTFYPSLGDLIIDIIDEQRISIMKLLEKTQADETLDWRGKIEAFLYPLLHHREHRFFILSPEEEVWLYQRLTKQCFDSFQKSQIAFYEDLLAAWEVPLTAIAPQIMGNYLLSLIIVRNNAPTSLPFLFHEYLDETAALQIRLFIDHLESLRLQSIR
;
A
#
# COMPACT_ATOMS: atom_id res chain seq x y z
N MET A 1 32.00 -20.92 -20.32
CA MET A 1 30.70 -21.40 -19.85
C MET A 1 29.61 -20.46 -20.37
N SER A 2 28.73 -20.95 -21.25
CA SER A 2 27.66 -20.16 -21.83
C SER A 2 26.70 -19.70 -20.73
N ARG A 3 26.46 -18.36 -20.61
CA ARG A 3 25.43 -17.82 -19.73
C ARG A 3 24.07 -18.32 -20.24
N LYS A 4 23.42 -19.20 -19.49
CA LYS A 4 22.04 -19.60 -19.77
C LYS A 4 21.18 -18.34 -19.77
N ALA A 5 20.65 -17.96 -20.90
CA ALA A 5 19.73 -16.85 -20.98
C ALA A 5 18.42 -17.28 -20.31
N TYR A 6 18.01 -16.55 -19.27
CA TYR A 6 16.72 -16.78 -18.60
C TYR A 6 15.59 -16.48 -19.58
N SER A 7 14.65 -17.40 -19.68
CA SER A 7 13.40 -17.18 -20.43
C SER A 7 12.56 -16.08 -19.77
N GLN A 8 11.61 -15.53 -20.51
CA GLN A 8 10.69 -14.52 -19.97
C GLN A 8 9.90 -15.06 -18.74
N GLN A 9 9.51 -16.32 -18.77
CA GLN A 9 8.81 -16.97 -17.65
C GLN A 9 9.71 -17.07 -16.40
N GLU A 10 10.97 -17.48 -16.57
CA GLU A 10 11.94 -17.54 -15.46
C GLU A 10 12.22 -16.16 -14.87
N ARG A 11 12.29 -15.12 -15.72
CA ARG A 11 12.45 -13.73 -15.27
C ARG A 11 11.25 -13.25 -14.45
N THR A 12 10.04 -13.53 -14.91
CA THR A 12 8.80 -13.18 -14.19
C THR A 12 8.71 -13.90 -12.85
N ALA A 13 9.01 -15.21 -12.82
CA ALA A 13 9.04 -15.99 -11.58
C ALA A 13 10.07 -15.48 -10.58
N LEU A 14 11.26 -15.07 -11.08
CA LEU A 14 12.29 -14.50 -10.23
C LEU A 14 11.91 -13.11 -9.70
N LYS A 15 11.29 -12.28 -10.52
CA LYS A 15 10.77 -10.98 -10.09
C LYS A 15 9.78 -11.14 -8.93
N LYS A 16 8.82 -12.04 -9.08
CA LYS A 16 7.86 -12.38 -8.02
C LYS A 16 8.56 -12.87 -6.75
N ARG A 17 9.55 -13.74 -6.87
CA ARG A 17 10.36 -14.21 -5.74
C ARG A 17 11.11 -13.08 -5.04
N LEU A 18 11.68 -12.13 -5.79
CA LEU A 18 12.34 -10.95 -5.20
C LEU A 18 11.36 -10.07 -4.41
N HIS A 19 10.12 -9.91 -4.91
CA HIS A 19 9.05 -9.23 -4.20
C HIS A 19 8.68 -9.94 -2.89
N GLU A 20 8.44 -11.25 -2.94
CA GLU A 20 8.09 -12.05 -1.76
C GLU A 20 9.19 -11.97 -0.68
N ILE A 21 10.46 -12.10 -1.08
CA ILE A 21 11.61 -11.98 -0.18
C ILE A 21 11.71 -10.56 0.41
N GLY A 22 11.63 -9.53 -0.43
CA GLY A 22 11.75 -8.15 0.01
C GLY A 22 10.61 -7.75 0.96
N LEU A 23 9.38 -8.17 0.67
CA LEU A 23 8.22 -7.98 1.52
C LEU A 23 8.37 -8.69 2.87
N ASP A 24 8.80 -9.96 2.86
CA ASP A 24 8.98 -10.74 4.08
C ASP A 24 10.04 -10.14 5.01
N ILE A 25 11.16 -9.67 4.45
CA ILE A 25 12.21 -8.97 5.21
C ILE A 25 11.65 -7.66 5.78
N TYR A 26 10.96 -6.86 4.96
CA TYR A 26 10.36 -5.60 5.40
C TYR A 26 9.39 -5.81 6.57
N LEU A 27 8.47 -6.76 6.44
CA LEU A 27 7.46 -7.03 7.47
C LEU A 27 8.06 -7.52 8.79
N LYS A 28 9.23 -8.15 8.76
CA LYS A 28 9.91 -8.68 9.95
C LYS A 28 10.77 -7.64 10.67
N GLN A 29 11.44 -6.76 9.94
CA GLN A 29 12.51 -5.94 10.52
C GLN A 29 12.51 -4.47 10.06
N GLY A 30 11.51 -4.04 9.30
CA GLY A 30 11.39 -2.67 8.76
C GLY A 30 12.26 -2.43 7.52
N ILE A 31 11.94 -1.36 6.78
CA ILE A 31 12.54 -1.07 5.46
C ILE A 31 14.03 -0.74 5.56
N GLN A 32 14.45 -0.07 6.63
CA GLN A 32 15.85 0.35 6.83
C GLN A 32 16.79 -0.84 7.00
N ASN A 33 16.26 -1.99 7.42
CA ASN A 33 17.00 -3.22 7.62
C ASN A 33 17.00 -4.14 6.40
N VAL A 34 16.26 -3.78 5.35
CA VAL A 34 16.30 -4.50 4.06
C VAL A 34 17.66 -4.27 3.41
N LYS A 35 18.46 -5.34 3.31
CA LYS A 35 19.83 -5.29 2.76
C LYS A 35 19.93 -6.12 1.49
N LEU A 36 20.53 -5.53 0.45
CA LEU A 36 20.73 -6.22 -0.83
C LEU A 36 21.45 -7.58 -0.70
N PRO A 37 22.53 -7.74 0.10
CA PRO A 37 23.18 -9.04 0.25
C PRO A 37 22.26 -10.15 0.76
N GLU A 38 21.36 -9.85 1.68
CA GLU A 38 20.38 -10.81 2.21
C GLU A 38 19.39 -11.24 1.14
N ILE A 39 18.86 -10.28 0.38
CA ILE A 39 17.96 -10.56 -0.76
C ILE A 39 18.66 -11.46 -1.79
N LEU A 40 19.91 -11.15 -2.15
CA LEU A 40 20.68 -11.92 -3.11
C LEU A 40 20.90 -13.36 -2.65
N GLN A 41 21.20 -13.55 -1.37
CA GLN A 41 21.39 -14.86 -0.75
C GLN A 41 20.09 -15.68 -0.78
N LEU A 42 18.97 -15.09 -0.34
CA LEU A 42 17.67 -15.77 -0.32
C LEU A 42 17.11 -16.04 -1.71
N ALA A 43 17.33 -15.14 -2.67
CA ALA A 43 16.95 -15.32 -4.06
C ALA A 43 17.88 -16.25 -4.84
N VAL A 44 19.07 -16.55 -4.29
CA VAL A 44 20.13 -17.35 -4.94
C VAL A 44 20.55 -16.75 -6.29
N ILE A 45 20.81 -15.43 -6.30
CA ILE A 45 21.24 -14.70 -7.50
C ILE A 45 22.50 -13.87 -7.23
N SER A 46 23.22 -13.54 -8.31
CA SER A 46 24.38 -12.66 -8.23
C SER A 46 23.95 -11.18 -8.23
N LYS A 47 24.78 -10.32 -7.63
CA LYS A 47 24.59 -8.87 -7.63
C LYS A 47 24.49 -8.27 -9.06
N PRO A 48 25.34 -8.64 -10.04
CA PRO A 48 25.16 -8.16 -11.41
C PRO A 48 23.82 -8.59 -12.03
N PHE A 49 23.32 -9.78 -11.67
CA PHE A 49 22.05 -10.28 -12.19
C PHE A 49 20.87 -9.52 -11.61
N PHE A 50 20.90 -9.18 -10.31
CA PHE A 50 19.90 -8.32 -9.68
C PHE A 50 19.75 -6.99 -10.45
N TYR A 51 20.86 -6.35 -10.79
CA TYR A 51 20.86 -5.07 -11.52
C TYR A 51 20.32 -5.16 -12.96
N THR A 52 20.06 -6.35 -13.47
CA THR A 52 19.30 -6.50 -14.73
C THR A 52 17.79 -6.35 -14.54
N PHE A 53 17.29 -6.33 -13.30
CA PHE A 53 15.90 -6.13 -12.93
C PHE A 53 15.65 -4.74 -12.33
N TYR A 54 16.52 -4.33 -11.42
CA TYR A 54 16.35 -3.12 -10.63
C TYR A 54 17.65 -2.30 -10.61
N PRO A 55 17.60 -1.02 -10.99
CA PRO A 55 18.76 -0.11 -10.92
C PRO A 55 19.28 0.06 -9.49
N SER A 56 18.41 0.00 -8.49
CA SER A 56 18.75 0.10 -7.07
C SER A 56 17.88 -0.80 -6.19
N LEU A 57 18.24 -0.93 -4.92
CA LEU A 57 17.39 -1.56 -3.91
C LEU A 57 16.10 -0.77 -3.69
N GLY A 58 16.17 0.57 -3.76
CA GLY A 58 15.00 1.43 -3.65
C GLY A 58 13.98 1.16 -4.75
N ASP A 59 14.42 0.95 -5.99
CA ASP A 59 13.53 0.63 -7.12
C ASP A 59 12.81 -0.71 -6.91
N LEU A 60 13.46 -1.73 -6.33
CA LEU A 60 12.79 -2.97 -5.92
C LEU A 60 11.71 -2.70 -4.87
N ILE A 61 12.00 -1.89 -3.87
CA ILE A 61 11.06 -1.60 -2.79
C ILE A 61 9.84 -0.86 -3.33
N ILE A 62 10.02 0.11 -4.21
CA ILE A 62 8.89 0.80 -4.86
C ILE A 62 8.05 -0.16 -5.69
N ASP A 63 8.67 -1.06 -6.44
CA ASP A 63 7.96 -2.07 -7.23
C ASP A 63 7.11 -3.01 -6.34
N ILE A 64 7.62 -3.35 -5.14
CA ILE A 64 6.85 -4.10 -4.12
C ILE A 64 5.65 -3.28 -3.61
N ILE A 65 5.85 -2.00 -3.32
CA ILE A 65 4.77 -1.09 -2.88
C ILE A 65 3.71 -0.95 -3.97
N ASP A 66 4.12 -0.80 -5.22
CA ASP A 66 3.21 -0.69 -6.37
C ASP A 66 2.41 -1.98 -6.60
N GLU A 67 3.02 -3.16 -6.43
CA GLU A 67 2.30 -4.45 -6.51
C GLU A 67 1.22 -4.57 -5.43
N GLN A 68 1.51 -4.11 -4.21
CA GLN A 68 0.49 -4.07 -3.15
C GLN A 68 -0.64 -3.11 -3.49
N ARG A 69 -0.32 -1.94 -4.05
CA ARG A 69 -1.32 -0.97 -4.52
C ARG A 69 -2.23 -1.57 -5.57
N ILE A 70 -1.68 -2.32 -6.54
CA ILE A 70 -2.45 -3.07 -7.54
C ILE A 70 -3.38 -4.09 -6.86
N SER A 71 -2.93 -4.79 -5.83
CA SER A 71 -3.76 -5.72 -5.07
C SER A 71 -4.93 -5.03 -4.37
N ILE A 72 -4.69 -3.85 -3.82
CA ILE A 72 -5.72 -3.03 -3.18
C ILE A 72 -6.73 -2.50 -4.20
N MET A 73 -6.26 -2.07 -5.39
CA MET A 73 -7.16 -1.65 -6.47
C MET A 73 -8.06 -2.79 -6.97
N LYS A 74 -7.56 -4.02 -7.03
CA LYS A 74 -8.40 -5.20 -7.32
C LYS A 74 -9.48 -5.45 -6.26
N LEU A 75 -9.15 -5.19 -4.98
CA LEU A 75 -10.15 -5.25 -3.90
C LEU A 75 -11.22 -4.17 -4.11
N LEU A 76 -10.82 -2.95 -4.48
CA LEU A 76 -11.75 -1.87 -4.82
C LEU A 76 -12.67 -2.26 -5.98
N GLU A 77 -12.12 -2.72 -7.10
CA GLU A 77 -12.88 -3.17 -8.26
C GLU A 77 -13.91 -4.26 -7.86
N LYS A 78 -13.48 -5.25 -7.07
CA LYS A 78 -14.35 -6.31 -6.58
C LYS A 78 -15.51 -5.78 -5.74
N THR A 79 -15.24 -4.85 -4.80
CA THR A 79 -16.29 -4.29 -3.93
C THR A 79 -17.21 -3.36 -4.69
N GLN A 80 -16.71 -2.62 -5.69
CA GLN A 80 -17.55 -1.77 -6.54
C GLN A 80 -18.46 -2.58 -7.46
N ALA A 81 -18.03 -3.76 -7.93
CA ALA A 81 -18.83 -4.65 -8.78
C ALA A 81 -19.90 -5.44 -8.01
N ASP A 82 -19.89 -5.42 -6.67
CA ASP A 82 -20.90 -6.12 -5.87
C ASP A 82 -22.22 -5.35 -5.86
N GLU A 83 -23.18 -5.84 -6.65
CA GLU A 83 -24.51 -5.26 -6.78
C GLU A 83 -25.42 -5.51 -5.55
N THR A 84 -25.02 -6.38 -4.62
CA THR A 84 -25.76 -6.65 -3.37
C THR A 84 -25.52 -5.58 -2.32
N LEU A 85 -24.48 -4.76 -2.48
CA LEU A 85 -24.08 -3.70 -1.56
C LEU A 85 -24.54 -2.33 -2.08
N ASP A 86 -25.07 -1.53 -1.19
CA ASP A 86 -25.29 -0.11 -1.45
C ASP A 86 -23.96 0.67 -1.44
N TRP A 87 -24.00 1.96 -1.72
CA TRP A 87 -22.82 2.82 -1.77
C TRP A 87 -21.98 2.76 -0.49
N ARG A 88 -22.64 2.79 0.68
CA ARG A 88 -21.97 2.73 2.00
C ARG A 88 -21.33 1.37 2.22
N GLY A 89 -22.09 0.32 1.92
CA GLY A 89 -21.66 -1.08 2.08
C GLY A 89 -20.43 -1.40 1.20
N LYS A 90 -20.33 -0.82 0.00
CA LYS A 90 -19.15 -0.98 -0.88
C LYS A 90 -17.88 -0.38 -0.25
N ILE A 91 -17.99 0.81 0.36
CA ILE A 91 -16.86 1.45 1.05
C ILE A 91 -16.48 0.66 2.30
N GLU A 92 -17.45 0.20 3.08
CA GLU A 92 -17.22 -0.60 4.28
C GLU A 92 -16.56 -1.94 3.94
N ALA A 93 -17.04 -2.64 2.91
CA ALA A 93 -16.47 -3.90 2.40
C ALA A 93 -15.04 -3.73 1.86
N PHE A 94 -14.69 -2.55 1.36
CA PHE A 94 -13.33 -2.22 0.97
C PHE A 94 -12.44 -1.92 2.19
N LEU A 95 -12.89 -1.10 3.12
CA LEU A 95 -12.08 -0.66 4.27
C LEU A 95 -11.84 -1.76 5.29
N TYR A 96 -12.82 -2.63 5.52
CA TYR A 96 -12.73 -3.68 6.54
C TYR A 96 -11.52 -4.62 6.35
N PRO A 97 -11.28 -5.21 5.16
CA PRO A 97 -10.11 -6.06 4.92
C PRO A 97 -8.78 -5.32 5.10
N LEU A 98 -8.71 -4.04 4.72
CA LEU A 98 -7.50 -3.23 4.87
C LEU A 98 -7.10 -3.04 6.32
N LEU A 99 -8.07 -3.01 7.23
CA LEU A 99 -7.85 -2.79 8.65
C LEU A 99 -7.66 -4.11 9.43
N HIS A 100 -8.24 -5.22 8.97
CA HIS A 100 -8.31 -6.46 9.73
C HIS A 100 -7.50 -7.61 9.15
N HIS A 101 -7.21 -7.59 7.84
CA HIS A 101 -6.54 -8.69 7.17
C HIS A 101 -5.07 -8.38 6.90
N ARG A 102 -4.17 -9.26 7.39
CA ARG A 102 -2.73 -9.12 7.17
C ARG A 102 -2.31 -9.13 5.70
N GLU A 103 -3.10 -9.77 4.86
CA GLU A 103 -2.87 -9.91 3.41
C GLU A 103 -2.99 -8.59 2.64
N HIS A 104 -3.75 -7.63 3.20
CA HIS A 104 -3.97 -6.30 2.62
C HIS A 104 -3.22 -5.19 3.35
N ARG A 105 -2.13 -5.51 4.06
CA ARG A 105 -1.37 -4.50 4.78
C ARG A 105 -0.79 -3.47 3.83
N PHE A 106 -1.11 -2.21 4.09
CA PHE A 106 -0.41 -1.09 3.50
C PHE A 106 1.04 -1.02 3.99
N PHE A 107 1.95 -0.70 3.09
CA PHE A 107 3.26 -0.19 3.48
C PHE A 107 3.09 1.19 4.11
N ILE A 108 3.27 1.26 5.43
CA ILE A 108 3.29 2.51 6.17
C ILE A 108 4.74 2.77 6.49
N LEU A 109 5.32 3.74 5.79
CA LEU A 109 6.67 4.19 6.06
C LEU A 109 6.63 5.25 7.17
N SER A 110 7.54 5.15 8.14
CA SER A 110 7.82 6.27 9.03
C SER A 110 8.48 7.40 8.24
N PRO A 111 8.48 8.65 8.75
CA PRO A 111 9.18 9.75 8.09
C PRO A 111 10.67 9.44 7.82
N GLU A 112 11.33 8.75 8.73
CA GLU A 112 12.72 8.33 8.60
C GLU A 112 12.89 7.26 7.50
N GLU A 113 11.94 6.34 7.39
CA GLU A 113 11.90 5.32 6.35
C GLU A 113 11.64 5.91 4.97
N GLU A 114 10.76 6.93 4.88
CA GLU A 114 10.55 7.68 3.65
C GLU A 114 11.83 8.37 3.18
N VAL A 115 12.50 9.10 4.06
CA VAL A 115 13.78 9.76 3.75
C VAL A 115 14.82 8.73 3.32
N TRP A 116 14.92 7.60 4.04
CA TRP A 116 15.83 6.52 3.71
C TRP A 116 15.55 5.94 2.32
N LEU A 117 14.28 5.74 1.98
CA LEU A 117 13.86 5.23 0.68
C LEU A 117 14.18 6.22 -0.43
N TYR A 118 13.79 7.50 -0.28
CA TYR A 118 14.00 8.54 -1.28
C TYR A 118 15.47 8.76 -1.63
N GLN A 119 16.37 8.63 -0.67
CA GLN A 119 17.82 8.69 -0.91
C GLN A 119 18.36 7.55 -1.78
N ARG A 120 17.57 6.50 -1.98
CA ARG A 120 17.95 5.27 -2.72
C ARG A 120 17.21 5.09 -4.02
N LEU A 121 16.26 5.96 -4.32
CA LEU A 121 15.54 5.94 -5.58
C LEU A 121 16.36 6.59 -6.70
N THR A 122 16.18 6.07 -7.91
CA THR A 122 16.51 6.84 -9.10
C THR A 122 15.53 8.02 -9.24
N LYS A 123 15.97 9.12 -9.88
CA LYS A 123 15.10 10.29 -10.08
C LYS A 123 13.79 9.92 -10.79
N GLN A 124 13.88 9.10 -11.83
CA GLN A 124 12.71 8.66 -12.60
C GLN A 124 11.72 7.86 -11.71
N CYS A 125 12.24 6.98 -10.87
CA CYS A 125 11.40 6.18 -9.98
C CYS A 125 10.74 7.06 -8.92
N PHE A 126 11.44 8.04 -8.36
CA PHE A 126 10.91 9.01 -7.42
C PHE A 126 9.72 9.81 -8.00
N ASP A 127 9.91 10.40 -9.19
CA ASP A 127 8.87 11.19 -9.85
C ASP A 127 7.62 10.34 -10.17
N SER A 128 7.82 9.10 -10.61
CA SER A 128 6.73 8.16 -10.88
C SER A 128 6.00 7.76 -9.60
N PHE A 129 6.73 7.49 -8.53
CA PHE A 129 6.17 7.09 -7.25
C PHE A 129 5.30 8.20 -6.64
N GLN A 130 5.75 9.44 -6.63
CA GLN A 130 4.96 10.57 -6.12
C GLN A 130 3.65 10.73 -6.90
N LYS A 131 3.69 10.65 -8.23
CA LYS A 131 2.50 10.73 -9.07
C LYS A 131 1.53 9.59 -8.80
N SER A 132 2.03 8.37 -8.70
CA SER A 132 1.19 7.19 -8.47
C SER A 132 0.53 7.19 -7.08
N GLN A 133 1.16 7.83 -6.08
CA GLN A 133 0.55 8.00 -4.76
C GLN A 133 -0.71 8.88 -4.80
N ILE A 134 -0.64 10.01 -5.49
CA ILE A 134 -1.79 10.92 -5.62
C ILE A 134 -2.88 10.25 -6.45
N ALA A 135 -2.53 9.69 -7.61
CA ALA A 135 -3.46 9.02 -8.50
C ALA A 135 -4.24 7.88 -7.80
N PHE A 136 -3.59 7.13 -6.92
CA PHE A 136 -4.25 6.08 -6.15
C PHE A 136 -5.44 6.62 -5.30
N TYR A 137 -5.27 7.75 -4.65
CA TYR A 137 -6.36 8.36 -3.85
C TYR A 137 -7.40 9.06 -4.73
N GLU A 138 -7.00 9.59 -5.88
CA GLU A 138 -7.93 10.11 -6.89
C GLU A 138 -8.84 8.98 -7.42
N ASP A 139 -8.28 7.81 -7.71
CA ASP A 139 -9.04 6.63 -8.17
C ASP A 139 -10.01 6.14 -7.09
N LEU A 140 -9.61 6.14 -5.80
CA LEU A 140 -10.52 5.81 -4.70
C LEU A 140 -11.70 6.79 -4.61
N LEU A 141 -11.43 8.09 -4.67
CA LEU A 141 -12.47 9.12 -4.61
C LEU A 141 -13.41 9.02 -5.82
N ALA A 142 -12.86 8.77 -7.02
CA ALA A 142 -13.65 8.57 -8.23
C ALA A 142 -14.56 7.33 -8.13
N ALA A 143 -14.03 6.20 -7.65
CA ALA A 143 -14.81 4.97 -7.44
C ALA A 143 -15.95 5.15 -6.43
N TRP A 144 -15.78 6.04 -5.46
CA TRP A 144 -16.80 6.37 -4.45
C TRP A 144 -17.65 7.59 -4.83
N GLU A 145 -17.53 8.07 -6.07
CA GLU A 145 -18.32 9.22 -6.59
C GLU A 145 -18.16 10.50 -5.75
N VAL A 146 -17.00 10.68 -5.11
CA VAL A 146 -16.66 11.87 -4.34
C VAL A 146 -15.80 12.80 -5.19
N PRO A 147 -16.25 14.03 -5.48
CA PRO A 147 -15.53 14.91 -6.38
C PRO A 147 -14.23 15.44 -5.74
N LEU A 148 -13.17 15.53 -6.54
CA LEU A 148 -11.86 16.05 -6.13
C LEU A 148 -11.90 17.50 -5.66
N THR A 149 -12.97 18.26 -6.01
CA THR A 149 -13.21 19.61 -5.53
C THR A 149 -13.74 19.67 -4.10
N ALA A 150 -14.28 18.55 -3.59
CA ALA A 150 -14.85 18.47 -2.24
C ALA A 150 -13.82 18.09 -1.18
N ILE A 151 -12.81 17.28 -1.56
CA ILE A 151 -11.72 16.87 -0.68
C ILE A 151 -10.45 16.62 -1.50
N ALA A 152 -9.32 17.12 -1.01
CA ALA A 152 -8.04 16.85 -1.64
C ALA A 152 -7.64 15.36 -1.44
N PRO A 153 -7.12 14.68 -2.49
CA PRO A 153 -6.67 13.28 -2.39
C PRO A 153 -5.66 13.04 -1.26
N GLN A 154 -4.81 14.02 -0.98
CA GLN A 154 -3.81 13.96 0.10
C GLN A 154 -4.47 13.92 1.50
N ILE A 155 -5.56 14.66 1.71
CA ILE A 155 -6.32 14.62 2.98
C ILE A 155 -6.96 13.26 3.15
N MET A 156 -7.55 12.73 2.08
CA MET A 156 -8.10 11.38 2.03
C MET A 156 -7.05 10.33 2.39
N GLY A 157 -5.86 10.43 1.77
CA GLY A 157 -4.74 9.53 2.03
C GLY A 157 -4.29 9.56 3.49
N ASN A 158 -4.09 10.77 4.05
CA ASN A 158 -3.71 10.95 5.44
C ASN A 158 -4.75 10.38 6.41
N TYR A 159 -6.04 10.54 6.10
CA TYR A 159 -7.10 9.98 6.93
C TYR A 159 -7.10 8.45 6.91
N LEU A 160 -7.06 7.81 5.73
CA LEU A 160 -6.97 6.36 5.60
C LEU A 160 -5.73 5.81 6.31
N LEU A 161 -4.59 6.48 6.13
CA LEU A 161 -3.36 6.11 6.81
C LEU A 161 -3.53 6.16 8.34
N SER A 162 -4.18 7.19 8.87
CA SER A 162 -4.42 7.32 10.31
C SER A 162 -5.26 6.18 10.87
N LEU A 163 -6.30 5.73 10.16
CA LEU A 163 -7.11 4.58 10.53
C LEU A 163 -6.26 3.29 10.60
N ILE A 164 -5.43 3.08 9.59
CA ILE A 164 -4.58 1.89 9.48
C ILE A 164 -3.51 1.89 10.59
N ILE A 165 -2.87 3.04 10.85
CA ILE A 165 -1.86 3.18 11.92
C ILE A 165 -2.48 2.88 13.28
N VAL A 166 -3.62 3.51 13.59
CA VAL A 166 -4.31 3.29 14.86
C VAL A 166 -4.63 1.81 15.04
N ARG A 167 -5.23 1.18 14.03
CA ARG A 167 -5.64 -0.23 14.13
C ARG A 167 -4.47 -1.20 14.22
N ASN A 168 -3.41 -0.99 13.43
CA ASN A 168 -2.31 -1.94 13.32
C ASN A 168 -1.24 -1.77 14.39
N ASN A 169 -0.99 -0.55 14.88
CA ASN A 169 0.08 -0.24 15.81
C ASN A 169 -0.40 -0.01 17.26
N ALA A 170 -1.69 0.16 17.47
CA ALA A 170 -2.26 0.39 18.79
C ALA A 170 -1.80 -0.61 19.86
N PRO A 171 -1.76 -1.92 19.61
CA PRO A 171 -1.36 -2.90 20.61
C PRO A 171 0.11 -2.81 21.04
N THR A 172 0.97 -2.19 20.24
CA THR A 172 2.42 -2.24 20.42
C THR A 172 3.08 -0.88 20.69
N SER A 173 2.50 0.19 20.15
CA SER A 173 3.20 1.48 20.09
C SER A 173 2.38 2.68 20.58
N LEU A 174 1.06 2.57 20.63
CA LEU A 174 0.17 3.68 20.99
C LEU A 174 -0.42 3.49 22.39
N PRO A 175 -0.49 4.57 23.20
CA PRO A 175 -1.06 4.52 24.53
C PRO A 175 -2.59 4.56 24.50
N PHE A 176 -3.25 3.42 24.27
CA PHE A 176 -4.69 3.31 24.44
C PHE A 176 -5.03 2.97 25.89
N LEU A 177 -6.01 3.67 26.44
CA LEU A 177 -6.51 3.40 27.79
C LEU A 177 -7.33 2.11 27.83
N PHE A 178 -8.05 1.79 26.74
CA PHE A 178 -9.01 0.68 26.68
C PHE A 178 -8.75 -0.14 25.40
N HIS A 179 -7.79 -1.06 25.49
CA HIS A 179 -7.41 -1.91 24.34
C HIS A 179 -8.51 -2.85 23.87
N GLU A 180 -9.41 -3.23 24.78
CA GLU A 180 -10.55 -4.09 24.50
C GLU A 180 -11.60 -3.46 23.59
N TYR A 181 -11.57 -2.13 23.41
CA TYR A 181 -12.50 -1.37 22.55
C TYR A 181 -11.88 -0.92 21.22
N LEU A 182 -10.73 -1.47 20.83
CA LEU A 182 -10.05 -1.05 19.59
C LEU A 182 -10.88 -1.34 18.34
N ASP A 183 -11.56 -2.49 18.29
CA ASP A 183 -12.37 -2.87 17.13
C ASP A 183 -13.62 -1.99 17.02
N GLU A 184 -14.28 -1.69 18.13
CA GLU A 184 -15.42 -0.77 18.16
C GLU A 184 -15.00 0.65 17.82
N THR A 185 -13.81 1.08 18.27
CA THR A 185 -13.24 2.39 17.92
C THR A 185 -12.98 2.47 16.42
N ALA A 186 -12.36 1.46 15.83
CA ALA A 186 -12.12 1.40 14.40
C ALA A 186 -13.42 1.40 13.59
N ALA A 187 -14.42 0.63 14.02
CA ALA A 187 -15.74 0.61 13.39
C ALA A 187 -16.44 1.98 13.48
N LEU A 188 -16.33 2.69 14.60
CA LEU A 188 -16.83 4.06 14.73
C LEU A 188 -16.15 5.01 13.77
N GLN A 189 -14.82 4.96 13.70
CA GLN A 189 -14.04 5.80 12.79
C GLN A 189 -14.40 5.56 11.31
N ILE A 190 -14.59 4.30 10.91
CA ILE A 190 -15.05 3.96 9.55
C ILE A 190 -16.43 4.57 9.28
N ARG A 191 -17.39 4.43 10.20
CA ARG A 191 -18.74 5.01 10.03
C ARG A 191 -18.69 6.53 9.87
N LEU A 192 -17.98 7.21 10.76
CA LEU A 192 -17.82 8.68 10.68
C LEU A 192 -17.16 9.12 9.38
N PHE A 193 -16.19 8.34 8.88
CA PHE A 193 -15.56 8.62 7.60
C PHE A 193 -16.53 8.45 6.43
N ILE A 194 -17.32 7.38 6.41
CA ILE A 194 -18.33 7.14 5.38
C ILE A 194 -19.41 8.24 5.42
N ASP A 195 -19.87 8.63 6.62
CA ASP A 195 -20.84 9.74 6.78
C ASP A 195 -20.27 11.04 6.20
N HIS A 196 -19.00 11.32 6.43
CA HIS A 196 -18.35 12.51 5.86
C HIS A 196 -18.27 12.43 4.34
N LEU A 197 -17.82 11.30 3.77
CA LEU A 197 -17.77 11.11 2.31
C LEU A 197 -19.14 11.25 1.66
N GLU A 198 -20.19 10.69 2.29
CA GLU A 198 -21.57 10.81 1.81
C GLU A 198 -22.03 12.28 1.79
N SER A 199 -21.70 13.05 2.83
CA SER A 199 -22.01 14.46 2.88
C SER A 199 -21.34 15.26 1.75
N LEU A 200 -20.07 14.96 1.43
CA LEU A 200 -19.33 15.58 0.34
C LEU A 200 -19.92 15.21 -1.03
N ARG A 201 -20.25 13.91 -1.23
CA ARG A 201 -20.90 13.42 -2.44
C ARG A 201 -22.23 14.13 -2.71
N LEU A 202 -23.09 14.25 -1.69
CA LEU A 202 -24.42 14.86 -1.83
C LEU A 202 -24.37 16.37 -2.05
N GLN A 203 -23.36 17.06 -1.53
CA GLN A 203 -23.17 18.50 -1.78
C GLN A 203 -22.82 18.83 -3.23
N SER A 204 -22.20 17.90 -3.94
CA SER A 204 -21.80 18.08 -5.33
C SER A 204 -22.94 17.86 -6.34
N ILE A 205 -24.06 17.31 -5.91
CA ILE A 205 -25.25 17.04 -6.76
C ILE A 205 -26.23 18.22 -6.72
N ARG A 206 -26.01 19.18 -5.83
CA ARG A 206 -26.81 20.41 -5.72
C ARG A 206 -26.18 21.55 -6.48
#